data_24b5660d5bbdaf23d11720cb5490d20c
#
_entry.id   24b5660d5bbdaf23d11720cb5490d20c
#
_cell.length_a   1.000
_cell.length_b   1.000
_cell.length_c   1.000
_cell.angle_alpha   90.00
_cell.angle_beta   90.00
_cell.angle_gamma   90.00
#
_symmetry.space_group_name_H-M   'P 1'
#
loop_
_entity.id
_entity.type
_entity.pdbx_description
1 polymer ?
#
loop_
_entity_poly.entity_id
_entity_poly.type
_entity_poly.pdbx_seq_one_letter_code
_entity_poly.pdbx_strand_id
1 'polypeptide(L)'
;MWASLVRGQDRPDLIMTDTQVWNAYMASLQAQQRFSNTNSADAGFATVKFMDADVCLDGGIYNGNNGAGAPAGTAFFLNTKYVHYRPHADRNMVSLSPNRRYATNQDAEVQILGWAGNLTCSGRQFNGRYDANGV
;
A
#
# COMPACT_ATOMS: atom_id res chain seq x y z
N MET A 1 -15.90 -9.73 -7.40
CA MET A 1 -14.45 -9.57 -7.56
C MET A 1 -13.64 -10.46 -6.61
N TRP A 2 -13.85 -10.46 -5.30
CA TRP A 2 -13.10 -11.33 -4.38
C TRP A 2 -13.02 -12.80 -4.85
N ALA A 3 -14.18 -13.41 -5.14
CA ALA A 3 -14.26 -14.82 -5.56
C ALA A 3 -13.45 -15.14 -6.84
N SER A 4 -13.26 -14.17 -7.71
CA SER A 4 -12.46 -14.37 -8.94
C SER A 4 -10.95 -14.37 -8.70
N LEU A 5 -10.51 -13.83 -7.56
CA LEU A 5 -9.10 -13.75 -7.17
C LEU A 5 -8.67 -14.91 -6.28
N VAL A 6 -9.63 -15.63 -5.70
CA VAL A 6 -9.35 -16.81 -4.86
C VAL A 6 -9.08 -18.02 -5.75
N ARG A 7 -7.91 -18.63 -5.57
CA ARG A 7 -7.51 -19.84 -6.29
C ARG A 7 -6.89 -20.85 -5.32
N GLY A 8 -7.70 -21.81 -4.91
CA GLY A 8 -7.30 -22.78 -3.91
C GLY A 8 -7.05 -22.12 -2.56
N GLN A 9 -5.82 -22.20 -2.07
CA GLN A 9 -5.42 -21.55 -0.81
C GLN A 9 -4.92 -20.11 -1.00
N ASP A 10 -4.60 -19.71 -2.23
CA ASP A 10 -4.13 -18.37 -2.52
C ASP A 10 -5.31 -17.41 -2.66
N ARG A 11 -5.29 -16.37 -1.87
CA ARG A 11 -6.31 -15.31 -1.79
C ARG A 11 -5.64 -13.97 -1.47
N PRO A 12 -6.27 -12.84 -1.79
CA PRO A 12 -5.79 -11.55 -1.34
C PRO A 12 -5.71 -11.49 0.19
N ASP A 13 -4.65 -10.93 0.71
CA ASP A 13 -4.39 -10.75 2.15
C ASP A 13 -4.44 -9.28 2.56
N LEU A 14 -4.30 -8.37 1.59
CA LEU A 14 -4.32 -6.93 1.81
C LEU A 14 -5.27 -6.26 0.82
N ILE A 15 -6.13 -5.38 1.32
CA ILE A 15 -7.01 -4.55 0.51
C ILE A 15 -6.70 -3.09 0.83
N MET A 16 -6.21 -2.36 -0.16
CA MET A 16 -5.99 -0.91 -0.04
C MET A 16 -7.12 -0.18 -0.72
N THR A 17 -7.78 0.71 0.01
CA THR A 17 -8.98 1.41 -0.49
C THR A 17 -8.80 2.92 -0.46
N ASP A 18 -9.44 3.57 -1.42
CA ASP A 18 -9.68 5.01 -1.36
C ASP A 18 -10.71 5.37 -0.28
N THR A 19 -10.72 6.62 0.14
CA THR A 19 -11.64 7.17 1.15
C THR A 19 -13.11 6.96 0.80
N GLN A 20 -13.49 7.04 -0.48
CA GLN A 20 -14.87 6.84 -0.92
C GLN A 20 -15.32 5.40 -0.70
N VAL A 21 -14.52 4.43 -1.13
CA VAL A 21 -14.82 3.00 -0.96
C VAL A 21 -14.77 2.64 0.53
N TRP A 22 -13.81 3.19 1.27
CA TRP A 22 -13.70 3.01 2.71
C TRP A 22 -14.97 3.45 3.44
N ASN A 23 -15.45 4.67 3.17
CA ASN A 23 -16.64 5.22 3.81
C ASN A 23 -17.89 4.39 3.46
N ALA A 24 -18.02 3.96 2.20
CA ALA A 24 -19.12 3.09 1.78
C ALA A 24 -19.06 1.73 2.51
N TYR A 25 -17.87 1.16 2.65
CA TYR A 25 -17.68 -0.09 3.39
C TYR A 25 -18.02 0.07 4.87
N MET A 26 -17.51 1.12 5.52
CA MET A 26 -17.82 1.42 6.93
C MET A 26 -19.31 1.66 7.15
N ALA A 27 -19.99 2.38 6.24
CA ALA A 27 -21.43 2.59 6.32
C ALA A 27 -22.21 1.27 6.20
N SER A 28 -21.76 0.32 5.39
CA SER A 28 -22.38 -1.01 5.29
C SER A 28 -22.23 -1.84 6.55
N LEU A 29 -21.13 -1.65 7.30
CA LEU A 29 -20.89 -2.36 8.56
C LEU A 29 -21.67 -1.78 9.74
N GLN A 30 -22.10 -0.51 9.68
CA GLN A 30 -22.87 0.12 10.77
C GLN A 30 -24.18 -0.60 11.08
N ALA A 31 -24.80 -1.24 10.09
CA ALA A 31 -26.00 -2.05 10.28
C ALA A 31 -25.75 -3.36 11.08
N GLN A 32 -24.51 -3.78 11.20
CA GLN A 32 -24.12 -5.05 11.84
C GLN A 32 -23.18 -4.85 13.04
N GLN A 33 -23.16 -3.70 13.67
CA GLN A 33 -22.19 -3.30 14.71
C GLN A 33 -21.83 -4.45 15.68
N ARG A 34 -20.88 -5.26 15.29
CA ARG A 34 -20.05 -6.07 16.17
C ARG A 34 -18.63 -5.55 16.03
N PHE A 35 -18.26 -4.65 16.91
CA PHE A 35 -16.86 -4.28 17.09
C PHE A 35 -16.10 -5.51 17.60
N SER A 36 -15.54 -6.29 16.71
CA SER A 36 -14.50 -7.22 17.12
C SER A 36 -13.20 -6.39 17.15
N ASN A 37 -12.78 -6.06 18.35
CA ASN A 37 -11.49 -5.48 18.64
C ASN A 37 -10.41 -6.52 18.28
N THR A 38 -10.00 -6.59 17.05
CA THR A 38 -8.80 -7.31 16.67
C THR A 38 -7.66 -6.31 16.63
N ASN A 39 -6.91 -6.28 17.72
CA ASN A 39 -5.66 -5.56 17.85
C ASN A 39 -4.59 -6.18 16.93
N SER A 40 -4.67 -5.96 15.64
CA SER A 40 -3.56 -6.25 14.73
C SER A 40 -3.02 -4.99 14.07
N ALA A 41 -2.95 -3.91 14.85
CA ALA A 41 -2.32 -2.67 14.40
C ALA A 41 -0.93 -2.55 15.03
N ASP A 42 -0.05 -3.46 14.69
CA ASP A 42 1.36 -3.36 15.09
C ASP A 42 2.09 -2.18 14.41
N ALA A 43 1.44 -1.50 13.48
CA ALA A 43 1.98 -0.35 12.75
C ALA A 43 1.15 0.93 12.90
N GLY A 44 0.17 0.98 13.81
CA GLY A 44 -0.64 2.18 14.05
C GLY A 44 -1.66 2.52 12.96
N PHE A 45 -1.91 1.61 12.00
CA PHE A 45 -2.95 1.77 10.99
C PHE A 45 -4.27 1.20 11.48
N ALA A 46 -5.36 1.95 11.31
CA ALA A 46 -6.70 1.42 11.53
C ALA A 46 -7.05 0.46 10.39
N THR A 47 -7.15 -0.82 10.68
CA THR A 47 -7.53 -1.84 9.71
C THR A 47 -8.87 -2.47 10.10
N VAL A 48 -9.67 -2.78 9.10
CA VAL A 48 -10.91 -3.56 9.25
C VAL A 48 -10.75 -4.83 8.42
N LYS A 49 -11.29 -5.95 8.89
CA LYS A 49 -11.19 -7.21 8.15
C LYS A 49 -12.36 -7.38 7.19
N PHE A 50 -12.04 -7.75 5.97
CA PHE A 50 -12.99 -8.28 4.99
C PHE A 50 -12.59 -9.71 4.65
N MET A 51 -13.44 -10.66 5.03
CA MET A 51 -13.07 -12.09 5.02
C MET A 51 -11.81 -12.30 5.89
N ASP A 52 -10.70 -12.69 5.28
CA ASP A 52 -9.42 -12.86 5.97
C ASP A 52 -8.39 -11.77 5.61
N ALA A 53 -8.75 -10.84 4.71
CA ALA A 53 -7.87 -9.77 4.30
C ALA A 53 -8.01 -8.54 5.19
N ASP A 54 -6.90 -7.88 5.43
CA ASP A 54 -6.86 -6.60 6.11
C ASP A 54 -7.21 -5.48 5.14
N VAL A 55 -8.22 -4.67 5.48
CA VAL A 55 -8.61 -3.50 4.69
C VAL A 55 -7.95 -2.28 5.31
N CYS A 56 -7.14 -1.61 4.52
CA CYS A 56 -6.42 -0.40 4.90
C CYS A 56 -6.92 0.79 4.08
N LEU A 57 -7.08 1.92 4.76
CA LEU A 57 -7.35 3.18 4.09
C LEU A 57 -6.03 3.75 3.56
N ASP A 58 -5.97 4.01 2.26
CA ASP A 58 -4.94 4.86 1.67
C ASP A 58 -5.44 6.31 1.68
N GLY A 59 -5.12 7.03 2.76
CA GLY A 59 -5.57 8.39 2.99
C GLY A 59 -4.85 9.46 2.18
N GLY A 60 -4.02 9.07 1.22
CA GLY A 60 -3.38 9.99 0.29
C GLY A 60 -4.42 10.74 -0.55
N ILE A 61 -4.19 12.01 -0.81
CA ILE A 61 -5.03 12.79 -1.72
C ILE A 61 -4.60 12.44 -3.14
N TYR A 62 -5.40 11.63 -3.81
CA TYR A 62 -5.26 11.43 -5.24
C TYR A 62 -5.76 12.67 -5.97
N ASN A 63 -4.86 13.54 -6.27
CA ASN A 63 -5.15 14.78 -7.01
C ASN A 63 -4.10 14.97 -8.10
N GLY A 64 -3.89 14.04 -8.96
CA GLY A 64 -3.03 14.15 -10.14
C GLY A 64 -1.69 14.89 -9.95
N ASN A 65 -1.66 15.84 -9.05
CA ASN A 65 -0.53 16.70 -8.74
C ASN A 65 0.38 16.17 -7.62
N ASN A 66 -0.12 15.34 -6.72
CA ASN A 66 0.67 14.83 -5.60
C ASN A 66 1.00 13.34 -5.69
N GLY A 67 0.36 12.60 -6.61
CA GLY A 67 0.67 11.19 -6.88
C GLY A 67 0.54 10.25 -5.67
N ALA A 68 -0.03 10.73 -4.57
CA ALA A 68 -0.17 9.98 -3.34
C ALA A 68 -1.61 9.50 -3.19
N GLY A 69 -1.79 8.23 -2.95
CA GLY A 69 -3.08 7.62 -2.68
C GLY A 69 -3.71 6.85 -3.84
N ALA A 70 -4.73 6.08 -3.48
CA ALA A 70 -5.52 5.35 -4.46
C ALA A 70 -6.44 6.30 -5.24
N PRO A 71 -6.67 6.07 -6.54
CA PRO A 71 -7.66 6.82 -7.30
C PRO A 71 -9.04 6.78 -6.66
N ALA A 72 -9.79 7.88 -6.78
CA ALA A 72 -11.13 7.97 -6.19
C ALA A 72 -12.03 6.82 -6.65
N GLY A 73 -12.72 6.19 -5.69
CA GLY A 73 -13.60 5.05 -5.96
C GLY A 73 -12.89 3.74 -6.25
N THR A 74 -11.59 3.62 -6.02
CA THR A 74 -10.85 2.38 -6.28
C THR A 74 -10.50 1.62 -5.01
N ALA A 75 -10.38 0.30 -5.16
CA ALA A 75 -9.79 -0.59 -4.17
C ALA A 75 -8.86 -1.60 -4.86
N PHE A 76 -7.69 -1.80 -4.28
CA PHE A 76 -6.70 -2.76 -4.74
C PHE A 76 -6.71 -3.98 -3.82
N PHE A 77 -6.97 -5.13 -4.40
CA PHE A 77 -6.89 -6.43 -3.74
C PHE A 77 -5.53 -7.02 -4.04
N LEU A 78 -4.71 -7.14 -3.03
CA LEU A 78 -3.33 -7.56 -3.16
C LEU A 78 -3.10 -8.89 -2.46
N ASN A 79 -2.33 -9.75 -3.10
CA ASN A 79 -1.75 -10.92 -2.47
C ASN A 79 -0.25 -10.65 -2.31
N THR A 80 0.16 -10.34 -1.07
CA THR A 80 1.52 -9.91 -0.77
C THR A 80 2.57 -10.98 -1.05
N LYS A 81 2.16 -12.26 -1.09
CA LYS A 81 3.03 -13.37 -1.48
C LYS A 81 3.62 -13.24 -2.89
N TYR A 82 2.90 -12.57 -3.79
CA TYR A 82 3.31 -12.40 -5.18
C TYR A 82 3.84 -11.01 -5.51
N VAL A 83 3.90 -10.12 -4.52
CA VAL A 83 4.47 -8.79 -4.67
C VAL A 83 5.84 -8.77 -4.02
N HIS A 84 6.87 -8.45 -4.79
CA HIS A 84 8.25 -8.48 -4.32
C HIS A 84 8.91 -7.11 -4.47
N TYR A 85 9.52 -6.65 -3.41
CA TYR A 85 10.42 -5.52 -3.42
C TYR A 85 11.80 -5.99 -3.86
N ARG A 86 12.35 -5.40 -4.92
CA ARG A 86 13.64 -5.76 -5.50
C ARG A 86 14.56 -4.54 -5.56
N PRO A 87 15.36 -4.32 -4.52
CA PRO A 87 16.38 -3.30 -4.54
C PRO A 87 17.58 -3.75 -5.39
N HIS A 88 18.30 -2.78 -5.96
CA HIS A 88 19.56 -3.03 -6.62
C HIS A 88 20.63 -3.37 -5.58
N ALA A 89 21.48 -4.37 -5.87
CA ALA A 89 22.48 -4.87 -4.92
C ALA A 89 23.42 -3.78 -4.40
N ASP A 90 23.88 -2.90 -5.32
CA ASP A 90 24.87 -1.86 -4.99
C ASP A 90 24.23 -0.52 -4.61
N ARG A 91 22.89 -0.41 -4.59
CA ARG A 91 22.18 0.84 -4.31
C ARG A 91 20.95 0.64 -3.42
N ASN A 92 21.14 -0.06 -2.33
CA ASN A 92 20.10 -0.25 -1.33
C ASN A 92 20.44 0.58 -0.08
N MET A 93 20.02 1.84 -0.09
CA MET A 93 20.31 2.81 0.99
C MET A 93 21.80 2.93 1.29
N VAL A 94 22.63 2.91 0.26
CA VAL A 94 24.07 3.01 0.37
C VAL A 94 24.51 4.47 0.26
N SER A 95 25.48 4.87 1.06
CA SER A 95 26.10 6.19 0.92
C SER A 95 26.84 6.27 -0.43
N LEU A 96 26.42 7.21 -1.27
CA LEU A 96 27.05 7.46 -2.56
C LEU A 96 28.33 8.27 -2.45
N SER A 97 28.56 8.87 -1.31
CA SER A 97 29.74 9.67 -1.03
C SER A 97 30.39 9.15 0.22
N PRO A 98 31.56 8.47 0.14
CA PRO A 98 32.26 7.97 1.31
C PRO A 98 32.72 9.10 2.25
N ASN A 99 32.90 10.31 1.70
CA ASN A 99 33.25 11.50 2.45
C ASN A 99 32.04 12.43 2.52
N ARG A 100 31.74 12.90 3.71
CA ARG A 100 30.78 13.97 3.92
C ARG A 100 31.21 15.19 3.12
N ARG A 101 30.28 15.79 2.39
CA ARG A 101 30.52 17.00 1.62
C ARG A 101 30.11 18.20 2.45
N TYR A 102 31.00 19.14 2.56
CA TYR A 102 30.69 20.44 3.16
C TYR A 102 29.99 21.31 2.11
N ALA A 103 28.93 21.96 2.49
CA ALA A 103 28.30 22.95 1.64
C ALA A 103 29.16 24.23 1.61
N THR A 104 29.40 24.79 0.43
CA THR A 104 30.34 25.89 0.21
C THR A 104 29.97 27.19 0.96
N ASN A 105 28.68 27.36 1.28
CA ASN A 105 28.15 28.59 1.89
C ASN A 105 27.40 28.35 3.22
N GLN A 106 27.50 27.16 3.78
CA GLN A 106 26.79 26.81 5.03
C GLN A 106 27.68 25.87 5.84
N ASP A 107 27.69 26.07 7.16
CA ASP A 107 28.31 25.14 8.10
C ASP A 107 27.38 23.90 8.27
N ALA A 108 27.31 23.12 7.19
CA ALA A 108 26.47 21.92 7.11
C ALA A 108 27.20 20.77 6.40
N GLU A 109 27.05 19.57 6.94
CA GLU A 109 27.51 18.34 6.31
C GLU A 109 26.36 17.72 5.50
N VAL A 110 26.63 17.39 4.24
CA VAL A 110 25.65 16.71 3.35
C VAL A 110 26.11 15.28 3.10
N GLN A 111 25.26 14.32 3.44
CA GLN A 111 25.44 12.92 3.10
C GLN A 111 24.37 12.49 2.09
N ILE A 112 24.79 12.02 0.94
CA ILE A 112 23.89 11.55 -0.12
C ILE A 112 23.70 10.05 0.05
N LEU A 113 22.45 9.62 0.28
CA LEU A 113 22.05 8.23 0.27
C LEU A 113 21.43 7.89 -1.10
N GLY A 114 21.93 6.84 -1.71
CA GLY A 114 21.42 6.33 -2.98
C GLY A 114 20.55 5.10 -2.76
N TRP A 115 19.38 5.13 -3.38
CA TRP A 115 18.52 3.97 -3.50
C TRP A 115 18.07 3.80 -4.96
N ALA A 116 18.04 2.55 -5.41
CA ALA A 116 17.45 2.17 -6.68
C ALA A 116 16.77 0.81 -6.52
N GLY A 117 15.58 0.69 -7.01
CA GLY A 117 14.80 -0.55 -6.89
C GLY A 117 13.47 -0.46 -7.61
N ASN A 118 12.74 -1.58 -7.59
CA ASN A 118 11.41 -1.64 -8.17
C ASN A 118 10.54 -2.63 -7.40
N LEU A 119 9.23 -2.51 -7.56
CA LEU A 119 8.25 -3.51 -7.15
C LEU A 119 7.93 -4.42 -8.34
N THR A 120 7.96 -5.71 -8.12
CA THR A 120 7.63 -6.71 -9.15
C THR A 120 6.51 -7.61 -8.66
N CYS A 121 5.64 -8.02 -9.57
CA CYS A 121 4.57 -8.95 -9.30
C CYS A 121 4.81 -10.25 -10.08
N SER A 122 4.92 -11.37 -9.38
CA SER A 122 5.13 -12.68 -10.00
C SER A 122 3.82 -13.38 -10.41
N GLY A 123 2.68 -12.95 -9.85
CA GLY A 123 1.38 -13.56 -10.11
C GLY A 123 0.26 -12.53 -10.25
N ARG A 124 0.13 -11.91 -11.43
CA ARG A 124 -0.90 -10.87 -11.68
C ARG A 124 -2.32 -11.36 -11.42
N GLN A 125 -2.61 -12.63 -11.69
CA GLN A 125 -3.94 -13.22 -11.55
C GLN A 125 -4.45 -13.31 -10.10
N PHE A 126 -3.58 -13.13 -9.12
CA PHE A 126 -3.91 -13.14 -7.69
C PHE A 126 -4.15 -11.73 -7.12
N ASN A 127 -3.96 -10.72 -7.95
CA ASN A 127 -4.16 -9.33 -7.61
C ASN A 127 -5.29 -8.75 -8.47
N GLY A 128 -6.06 -7.82 -7.91
CA GLY A 128 -7.17 -7.21 -8.60
C GLY A 128 -7.37 -5.75 -8.26
N ARG A 129 -7.98 -5.02 -9.17
CA ARG A 129 -8.43 -3.65 -8.96
C ARG A 129 -9.94 -3.61 -9.09
N TYR A 130 -10.59 -3.06 -8.11
CA TYR A 130 -11.99 -2.66 -8.16
C TYR A 130 -12.07 -1.17 -8.46
N ASP A 131 -12.97 -0.79 -9.34
CA ASP A 131 -13.26 0.60 -9.66
C ASP A 131 -14.76 0.82 -9.59
N ALA A 132 -15.21 1.66 -8.67
CA ALA A 132 -16.63 1.96 -8.48
C ALA A 132 -17.19 2.87 -9.59
N ASN A 133 -16.31 3.63 -10.24
CA ASN A 133 -16.69 4.57 -11.30
C ASN A 133 -16.73 3.91 -12.68
N GLY A 134 -16.41 2.63 -12.75
CA GLY A 134 -16.57 1.70 -13.85
C GLY A 134 -16.27 2.25 -15.24
N VAL A 135 -15.01 2.26 -15.66
CA VAL A 135 -14.66 2.30 -17.07
C VAL A 135 -13.94 1.00 -17.41
#